data_897a9cccc21d3a30c24c46cf91fbc66b
#
_entry.id   897a9cccc21d3a30c24c46cf91fbc66b
#
_cell.length_a   1.000
_cell.length_b   1.000
_cell.length_c   1.000
_cell.angle_alpha   90.00
_cell.angle_beta   90.00
_cell.angle_gamma   90.00
#
_symmetry.space_group_name_H-M   'P 1'
#
loop_
_entity.id
_entity.type
_entity.pdbx_description
1 polymer ?
#
loop_
_entity_poly.entity_id
_entity_poly.type
_entity_poly.pdbx_seq_one_letter_code
_entity_poly.pdbx_strand_id
1 'polypeptide(L)'
;MHSAVKIELIKWYLSNKEYLDATTVADIGAYNINGSVKEVINNSIGFDIFDGDGVDVVIHPGTIPDEHKFKYGAVTTVSSFQFCPDSELYKKQILDLLCDGGLLFLTMCNDKCNGEHTTSPNRYDFKDSVRYSLDELTNLFSKEFDVIDLYEVNKEHNDLILKAKKK
;
A
#
# COMPACT_ATOMS: atom_id res chain seq x y z
N MET A 1 -5.10 7.96 6.62
CA MET A 1 -5.72 6.59 6.64
C MET A 1 -7.08 6.69 7.31
N HIS A 2 -8.17 6.26 6.64
CA HIS A 2 -9.53 6.24 7.20
C HIS A 2 -9.65 5.21 8.33
N SER A 3 -10.55 5.45 9.28
CA SER A 3 -10.74 4.53 10.43
C SER A 3 -11.09 3.11 10.00
N ALA A 4 -11.91 2.92 8.96
CA ALA A 4 -12.25 1.60 8.43
C ALA A 4 -11.02 0.87 7.88
N VAL A 5 -10.17 1.57 7.14
CA VAL A 5 -8.91 1.04 6.61
C VAL A 5 -7.94 0.67 7.74
N LYS A 6 -7.84 1.52 8.78
CA LYS A 6 -7.02 1.23 9.95
C LYS A 6 -7.48 -0.04 10.69
N ILE A 7 -8.79 -0.24 10.82
CA ILE A 7 -9.35 -1.47 11.41
C ILE A 7 -8.95 -2.70 10.57
N GLU A 8 -9.02 -2.63 9.25
CA GLU A 8 -8.62 -3.75 8.38
C GLU A 8 -7.11 -4.03 8.43
N LEU A 9 -6.28 -2.99 8.52
CA LEU A 9 -4.84 -3.14 8.73
C LEU A 9 -4.54 -3.83 10.08
N ILE A 10 -5.23 -3.44 11.15
CA ILE A 10 -5.09 -4.09 12.46
C ILE A 10 -5.50 -5.57 12.38
N LYS A 11 -6.65 -5.88 11.75
CA LYS A 11 -7.09 -7.27 11.58
C LYS A 11 -6.08 -8.10 10.79
N TRP A 12 -5.55 -7.56 9.69
CA TRP A 12 -4.54 -8.22 8.89
C TRP A 12 -3.24 -8.44 9.69
N TYR A 13 -2.78 -7.43 10.42
CA TYR A 13 -1.63 -7.56 11.33
C TYR A 13 -1.84 -8.66 12.35
N LEU A 14 -2.98 -8.67 13.05
CA LEU A 14 -3.28 -9.68 14.08
C LEU A 14 -3.37 -11.10 13.50
N SER A 15 -3.93 -11.24 12.31
CA SER A 15 -4.04 -12.55 11.61
C SER A 15 -2.69 -13.09 11.14
N ASN A 16 -1.68 -12.23 10.96
CA ASN A 16 -0.35 -12.58 10.50
C ASN A 16 0.74 -12.21 11.51
N LYS A 17 0.36 -11.98 12.76
CA LYS A 17 1.21 -11.33 13.77
C LYS A 17 2.56 -12.01 13.94
N GLU A 18 2.56 -13.32 14.10
CA GLU A 18 3.79 -14.10 14.30
C GLU A 18 4.78 -13.92 13.14
N TYR A 19 4.28 -13.94 11.91
CA TYR A 19 5.09 -13.72 10.71
C TYR A 19 5.56 -12.27 10.59
N LEU A 20 4.67 -11.30 10.79
CA LEU A 20 4.99 -9.87 10.64
C LEU A 20 5.93 -9.37 11.74
N ASP A 21 5.84 -9.91 12.95
CA ASP A 21 6.78 -9.57 14.03
C ASP A 21 8.19 -10.18 13.79
N ALA A 22 8.26 -11.28 13.06
CA ALA A 22 9.52 -11.96 12.74
C ALA A 22 10.23 -11.41 11.49
N THR A 23 9.60 -10.49 10.76
CA THR A 23 10.14 -9.91 9.52
C THR A 23 10.09 -8.39 9.56
N THR A 24 10.72 -7.74 8.58
CA THR A 24 10.56 -6.29 8.36
C THR A 24 9.48 -6.04 7.31
N VAL A 25 8.66 -5.02 7.53
CA VAL A 25 7.59 -4.59 6.63
C VAL A 25 8.02 -3.33 5.90
N ALA A 26 7.82 -3.24 4.58
CA ALA A 26 7.97 -2.00 3.83
C ALA A 26 6.61 -1.33 3.67
N ASP A 27 6.54 -0.02 3.88
CA ASP A 27 5.34 0.78 3.64
C ASP A 27 5.62 1.78 2.50
N ILE A 28 4.98 1.58 1.34
CA ILE A 28 5.13 2.47 0.18
C ILE A 28 4.03 3.53 0.20
N GLY A 29 4.42 4.80 0.04
CA GLY A 29 3.54 5.94 0.22
C GLY A 29 3.39 6.28 1.70
N ALA A 30 4.49 6.20 2.43
CA ALA A 30 4.54 6.29 3.89
C ALA A 30 4.41 7.72 4.42
N TYR A 31 4.42 8.74 3.55
CA TYR A 31 4.30 10.13 3.99
C TYR A 31 3.01 10.33 4.81
N ASN A 32 3.19 10.63 6.10
CA ASN A 32 2.10 10.68 7.06
C ASN A 32 1.29 11.97 6.92
N ILE A 33 0.11 11.87 6.30
CA ILE A 33 -0.86 12.97 6.20
C ILE A 33 -1.93 12.85 7.30
N ASN A 34 -2.44 11.63 7.53
CA ASN A 34 -3.59 11.38 8.42
C ASN A 34 -3.55 10.00 9.09
N GLY A 35 -2.36 9.57 9.53
CA GLY A 35 -2.09 8.30 10.20
C GLY A 35 -1.10 7.42 9.44
N SER A 36 -0.21 6.80 10.18
CA SER A 36 0.90 5.99 9.67
C SER A 36 0.68 4.50 9.93
N VAL A 37 1.19 3.66 9.03
CA VAL A 37 1.27 2.20 9.24
C VAL A 37 2.12 1.87 10.47
N LYS A 38 3.14 2.67 10.80
CA LYS A 38 3.98 2.51 12.00
C LYS A 38 3.20 2.52 13.32
N GLU A 39 2.01 3.13 13.35
CA GLU A 39 1.13 3.09 14.52
C GLU A 39 0.55 1.70 14.81
N VAL A 40 0.56 0.81 13.81
CA VAL A 40 0.05 -0.56 13.90
C VAL A 40 1.17 -1.58 13.81
N ILE A 41 2.14 -1.33 12.92
CA ILE A 41 3.27 -2.22 12.61
C ILE A 41 4.57 -1.44 12.85
N ASN A 42 5.08 -1.52 14.07
CA ASN A 42 6.20 -0.68 14.54
C ASN A 42 7.56 -1.01 13.88
N ASN A 43 7.72 -2.19 13.30
CA ASN A 43 8.91 -2.63 12.56
C ASN A 43 8.80 -2.35 11.05
N SER A 44 7.94 -1.42 10.64
CA SER A 44 7.85 -0.99 9.24
C SER A 44 8.88 0.08 8.90
N ILE A 45 9.40 0.00 7.66
CA ILE A 45 10.26 1.00 7.02
C ILE A 45 9.44 1.74 5.98
N GLY A 46 9.33 3.05 6.14
CA GLY A 46 8.54 3.91 5.25
C GLY A 46 9.31 4.35 4.02
N PHE A 47 8.74 4.12 2.84
CA PHE A 47 9.23 4.55 1.54
C PHE A 47 8.28 5.56 0.94
N ASP A 48 8.80 6.71 0.47
CA ASP A 48 8.01 7.70 -0.25
C ASP A 48 8.89 8.45 -1.25
N ILE A 49 8.26 9.14 -2.20
CA ILE A 49 8.94 10.03 -3.15
C ILE A 49 9.26 11.40 -2.52
N PHE A 50 8.70 11.70 -1.37
CA PHE A 50 8.92 12.92 -0.60
C PHE A 50 9.52 12.61 0.77
N ASP A 51 10.39 13.47 1.22
CA ASP A 51 10.89 13.45 2.59
C ASP A 51 9.85 14.02 3.57
N GLY A 52 9.73 13.39 4.74
CA GLY A 52 8.84 13.87 5.80
C GLY A 52 8.47 12.84 6.85
N ASP A 53 7.47 13.18 7.65
CA ASP A 53 7.00 12.32 8.73
C ASP A 53 6.54 10.95 8.19
N GLY A 54 6.99 9.88 8.85
CA GLY A 54 6.72 8.49 8.46
C GLY A 54 7.70 7.90 7.44
N VAL A 55 8.51 8.73 6.74
CA VAL A 55 9.42 8.30 5.67
C VAL A 55 10.82 8.05 6.23
N ASP A 56 11.35 6.85 5.97
CA ASP A 56 12.71 6.48 6.32
C ASP A 56 13.62 6.48 5.09
N VAL A 57 13.05 6.22 3.91
CA VAL A 57 13.78 6.11 2.64
C VAL A 57 13.06 6.90 1.56
N VAL A 58 13.72 7.93 1.05
CA VAL A 58 13.20 8.68 -0.11
C VAL A 58 13.58 7.92 -1.38
N ILE A 59 12.59 7.61 -2.21
CA ILE A 59 12.76 6.85 -3.46
C ILE A 59 12.32 7.69 -4.66
N HIS A 60 12.87 7.37 -5.84
CA HIS A 60 12.34 7.91 -7.09
C HIS A 60 11.26 6.98 -7.66
N PRO A 61 10.25 7.50 -8.38
CA PRO A 61 9.24 6.68 -9.02
C PRO A 61 9.87 5.54 -9.85
N GLY A 62 9.40 4.31 -9.63
CA GLY A 62 9.88 3.12 -10.33
C GLY A 62 11.21 2.55 -9.87
N THR A 63 11.88 3.14 -8.88
CA THR A 63 13.19 2.66 -8.41
C THR A 63 13.14 2.29 -6.93
N ILE A 64 13.69 1.11 -6.63
CA ILE A 64 14.00 0.69 -5.26
C ILE A 64 15.52 0.54 -5.17
N PRO A 65 16.19 1.18 -4.19
CA PRO A 65 17.62 1.01 -3.98
C PRO A 65 17.99 -0.47 -3.79
N ASP A 66 19.13 -0.90 -4.33
CA ASP A 66 19.51 -2.32 -4.35
C ASP A 66 19.61 -2.93 -2.96
N GLU A 67 20.01 -2.14 -1.96
CA GLU A 67 20.05 -2.54 -0.56
C GLU A 67 18.69 -2.86 0.05
N HIS A 68 17.59 -2.48 -0.59
CA HIS A 68 16.22 -2.74 -0.14
C HIS A 68 15.50 -3.83 -0.95
N LYS A 69 16.08 -4.30 -2.07
CA LYS A 69 15.41 -5.28 -2.93
C LYS A 69 15.30 -6.65 -2.27
N PHE A 70 14.11 -7.24 -2.39
CA PHE A 70 13.76 -8.61 -1.97
C PHE A 70 14.02 -8.92 -0.49
N LYS A 71 13.93 -7.91 0.38
CA LYS A 71 14.26 -8.03 1.80
C LYS A 71 13.08 -8.05 2.74
N TYR A 72 11.92 -7.61 2.28
CA TYR A 72 10.77 -7.42 3.14
C TYR A 72 9.83 -8.61 3.07
N GLY A 73 9.46 -9.16 4.23
CA GLY A 73 8.46 -10.23 4.30
C GLY A 73 7.05 -9.72 4.00
N ALA A 74 6.81 -8.44 4.14
CA ALA A 74 5.55 -7.84 3.72
C ALA A 74 5.73 -6.43 3.17
N VAL A 75 4.81 -6.03 2.29
CA VAL A 75 4.63 -4.65 1.82
C VAL A 75 3.24 -4.18 2.16
N THR A 76 3.14 -2.98 2.71
CA THR A 76 1.89 -2.22 2.82
C THR A 76 1.91 -1.05 1.84
N THR A 77 0.74 -0.70 1.33
CA THR A 77 0.50 0.54 0.59
C THR A 77 -0.90 1.01 0.89
N VAL A 78 -1.01 2.02 1.76
CA VAL A 78 -2.28 2.43 2.33
C VAL A 78 -2.72 3.75 1.74
N SER A 79 -3.74 3.72 0.90
CA SER A 79 -4.34 4.89 0.24
C SER A 79 -3.32 5.75 -0.54
N SER A 80 -2.31 5.12 -1.13
CA SER A 80 -1.28 5.79 -1.94
C SER A 80 -1.21 5.28 -3.38
N PHE A 81 -1.59 4.02 -3.63
CA PHE A 81 -1.54 3.40 -4.96
C PHE A 81 -2.32 4.20 -6.02
N GLN A 82 -3.47 4.78 -5.67
CA GLN A 82 -4.31 5.55 -6.58
C GLN A 82 -3.65 6.83 -7.11
N PHE A 83 -2.60 7.34 -6.45
CA PHE A 83 -1.93 8.56 -6.88
C PHE A 83 -0.84 8.32 -7.93
N CYS A 84 -0.46 7.07 -8.17
CA CYS A 84 0.53 6.76 -9.20
C CYS A 84 -0.17 6.54 -10.55
N PRO A 85 0.17 7.32 -11.59
CA PRO A 85 -0.43 7.17 -12.91
C PRO A 85 0.03 5.89 -13.64
N ASP A 86 1.16 5.32 -13.23
CA ASP A 86 1.71 4.08 -13.78
C ASP A 86 1.65 2.95 -12.75
N SER A 87 0.54 2.21 -12.79
CA SER A 87 0.25 1.12 -11.86
C SER A 87 1.19 -0.07 -12.01
N GLU A 88 1.69 -0.34 -13.21
CA GLU A 88 2.67 -1.41 -13.44
C GLU A 88 4.02 -1.04 -12.82
N LEU A 89 4.41 0.22 -12.91
CA LEU A 89 5.61 0.72 -12.27
C LEU A 89 5.51 0.62 -10.74
N TYR A 90 4.37 1.00 -10.18
CA TYR A 90 4.13 0.88 -8.74
C TYR A 90 4.11 -0.58 -8.28
N LYS A 91 3.41 -1.45 -9.03
CA LYS A 91 3.43 -2.90 -8.78
C LYS A 91 4.85 -3.47 -8.82
N LYS A 92 5.67 -3.02 -9.78
CA LYS A 92 7.08 -3.41 -9.85
C LYS A 92 7.84 -3.00 -8.59
N GLN A 93 7.63 -1.81 -8.04
CA GLN A 93 8.26 -1.41 -6.77
C GLN A 93 7.84 -2.33 -5.60
N ILE A 94 6.56 -2.71 -5.53
CA ILE A 94 6.08 -3.69 -4.55
C ILE A 94 6.82 -5.02 -4.70
N LEU A 95 6.96 -5.53 -5.92
CA LEU A 95 7.65 -6.79 -6.22
C LEU A 95 9.15 -6.72 -5.92
N ASP A 96 9.78 -5.58 -6.19
CA ASP A 96 11.21 -5.36 -5.94
C ASP A 96 11.50 -5.33 -4.41
N LEU A 97 10.57 -4.90 -3.58
CA LEU A 97 10.72 -4.91 -2.12
C LEU A 97 10.48 -6.31 -1.51
N LEU A 98 9.46 -7.02 -2.00
CA LEU A 98 9.01 -8.29 -1.42
C LEU A 98 10.00 -9.43 -1.66
N CYS A 99 10.35 -10.15 -0.60
CA CYS A 99 10.93 -11.49 -0.73
C CYS A 99 9.91 -12.48 -1.33
N ASP A 100 10.37 -13.66 -1.76
CA ASP A 100 9.49 -14.70 -2.28
C ASP A 100 8.55 -15.19 -1.18
N GLY A 101 7.29 -15.38 -1.53
CA GLY A 101 6.24 -15.72 -0.57
C GLY A 101 5.81 -14.59 0.37
N GLY A 102 6.34 -13.36 0.18
CA GLY A 102 6.01 -12.19 0.98
C GLY A 102 4.55 -11.75 0.83
N LEU A 103 4.02 -11.06 1.83
CA LEU A 103 2.63 -10.64 1.92
C LEU A 103 2.43 -9.20 1.42
N LEU A 104 1.31 -8.94 0.78
CA LEU A 104 0.87 -7.61 0.37
C LEU A 104 -0.44 -7.23 1.07
N PHE A 105 -0.47 -6.02 1.63
CA PHE A 105 -1.69 -5.33 2.05
C PHE A 105 -1.80 -4.00 1.31
N LEU A 106 -2.76 -3.89 0.42
CA LEU A 106 -2.97 -2.69 -0.39
C LEU A 106 -4.37 -2.14 -0.15
N THR A 107 -4.48 -0.82 -0.04
CA THR A 107 -5.76 -0.13 -0.02
C THR A 107 -5.77 1.05 -0.98
N MET A 108 -6.91 1.27 -1.62
CA MET A 108 -7.14 2.39 -2.52
C MET A 108 -8.63 2.70 -2.65
N CYS A 109 -8.96 3.86 -3.21
CA CYS A 109 -10.32 4.13 -3.65
C CYS A 109 -10.69 3.28 -4.87
N ASN A 110 -11.94 2.82 -4.92
CA ASN A 110 -12.45 2.14 -6.10
C ASN A 110 -12.97 3.12 -7.19
N ASP A 111 -13.42 2.56 -8.30
CA ASP A 111 -13.99 3.28 -9.44
C ASP A 111 -15.34 3.98 -9.14
N LYS A 112 -16.02 3.62 -8.04
CA LYS A 112 -17.30 4.20 -7.61
C LYS A 112 -17.12 5.38 -6.64
N CYS A 113 -15.89 5.69 -6.27
CA CYS A 113 -15.63 6.79 -5.33
C CYS A 113 -16.06 8.13 -5.95
N ASN A 114 -17.02 8.79 -5.31
CA ASN A 114 -17.51 10.09 -5.71
C ASN A 114 -16.67 11.19 -5.04
N GLY A 115 -15.71 11.72 -5.73
CA GLY A 115 -14.89 12.83 -5.25
C GLY A 115 -13.44 12.70 -5.67
N GLU A 116 -12.77 13.83 -5.73
CA GLU A 116 -11.32 13.88 -5.89
C GLU A 116 -10.70 13.76 -4.49
N HIS A 117 -9.92 12.71 -4.24
CA HIS A 117 -9.03 12.70 -3.10
C HIS A 117 -7.83 13.56 -3.46
N THR A 118 -7.73 14.70 -2.83
CA THR A 118 -6.53 15.53 -2.90
C THR A 118 -5.68 15.25 -1.68
N THR A 119 -4.40 15.08 -1.85
CA THR A 119 -3.46 15.17 -0.75
C THR A 119 -3.52 16.57 -0.17
N SER A 120 -3.32 16.69 1.13
CA SER A 120 -3.43 17.93 1.94
C SER A 120 -3.24 19.23 1.16
N PRO A 121 -4.11 20.23 1.35
CA PRO A 121 -4.13 21.50 0.60
C PRO A 121 -2.84 22.32 0.68
N ASN A 122 -1.86 21.92 1.44
CA ASN A 122 -0.68 22.75 1.73
C ASN A 122 0.64 22.28 1.09
N ARG A 123 0.71 21.15 0.36
CA ARG A 123 2.00 20.69 -0.18
C ARG A 123 2.01 20.14 -1.59
N TYR A 124 1.02 19.39 -2.04
CA TYR A 124 1.03 18.77 -3.37
C TYR A 124 -0.39 18.51 -3.85
N ASP A 125 -0.72 19.01 -5.04
CA ASP A 125 -2.00 18.76 -5.74
C ASP A 125 -1.98 17.37 -6.40
N PHE A 126 -1.80 16.31 -5.61
CA PHE A 126 -2.01 14.96 -6.13
C PHE A 126 -3.51 14.69 -6.22
N LYS A 127 -3.93 14.39 -7.43
CA LYS A 127 -5.25 13.87 -7.70
C LYS A 127 -5.15 12.35 -7.86
N ASP A 128 -6.23 11.65 -7.54
CA ASP A 128 -6.35 10.25 -7.91
C ASP A 128 -6.08 10.09 -9.41
N SER A 129 -5.02 9.36 -9.75
CA SER A 129 -4.61 9.14 -11.14
C SER A 129 -5.23 7.89 -11.72
N VAL A 130 -5.51 6.91 -10.86
CA VAL A 130 -6.10 5.62 -11.23
C VAL A 130 -7.14 5.19 -10.22
N ARG A 131 -8.16 4.51 -10.71
CA ARG A 131 -9.20 3.86 -9.91
C ARG A 131 -9.55 2.54 -10.56
N TYR A 132 -9.71 1.53 -9.76
CA TYR A 132 -9.96 0.18 -10.24
C TYR A 132 -11.26 -0.37 -9.66
N SER A 133 -11.98 -1.14 -10.47
CA SER A 133 -12.94 -2.11 -10.00
C SER A 133 -12.23 -3.31 -9.35
N LEU A 134 -12.98 -4.15 -8.66
CA LEU A 134 -12.44 -5.39 -8.07
C LEU A 134 -11.81 -6.29 -9.15
N ASP A 135 -12.46 -6.44 -10.31
CA ASP A 135 -11.98 -7.29 -11.39
C ASP A 135 -10.68 -6.76 -12.01
N GLU A 136 -10.60 -5.46 -12.24
CA GLU A 136 -9.40 -4.82 -12.79
C GLU A 136 -8.21 -4.96 -11.84
N LEU A 137 -8.42 -4.74 -10.54
CA LEU A 137 -7.37 -4.89 -9.53
C LEU A 137 -6.93 -6.35 -9.40
N THR A 138 -7.88 -7.31 -9.46
CA THR A 138 -7.56 -8.74 -9.52
C THR A 138 -6.68 -9.05 -10.73
N ASN A 139 -7.06 -8.60 -11.91
CA ASN A 139 -6.31 -8.83 -13.14
C ASN A 139 -4.90 -8.24 -13.09
N LEU A 140 -4.76 -7.05 -12.50
CA LEU A 140 -3.46 -6.38 -12.35
C LEU A 140 -2.48 -7.19 -11.49
N PHE A 141 -2.96 -7.84 -10.41
CA PHE A 141 -2.08 -8.50 -9.44
C PHE A 141 -2.00 -10.03 -9.60
N SER A 142 -3.00 -10.69 -10.20
CA SER A 142 -3.12 -12.16 -10.21
C SER A 142 -1.99 -12.91 -10.90
N LYS A 143 -1.21 -12.26 -11.76
CA LYS A 143 -0.08 -12.89 -12.45
C LYS A 143 1.06 -13.19 -11.48
N GLU A 144 1.42 -12.25 -10.64
CA GLU A 144 2.57 -12.31 -9.73
C GLU A 144 2.17 -12.67 -8.29
N PHE A 145 0.87 -12.57 -7.97
CA PHE A 145 0.34 -12.79 -6.63
C PHE A 145 -0.79 -13.82 -6.60
N ASP A 146 -0.84 -14.57 -5.52
CA ASP A 146 -2.04 -15.29 -5.09
C ASP A 146 -2.90 -14.31 -4.28
N VAL A 147 -4.02 -13.89 -4.86
CA VAL A 147 -4.99 -12.99 -4.20
C VAL A 147 -5.71 -13.80 -3.13
N ILE A 148 -5.56 -13.40 -1.87
CA ILE A 148 -6.17 -14.06 -0.70
C ILE A 148 -7.56 -13.49 -0.46
N ASP A 149 -7.64 -12.17 -0.38
CA ASP A 149 -8.88 -11.41 -0.16
C ASP A 149 -8.90 -10.16 -1.02
N LEU A 150 -10.04 -9.83 -1.59
CA LEU A 150 -10.30 -8.54 -2.24
C LEU A 150 -11.76 -8.14 -2.01
N TYR A 151 -11.98 -7.01 -1.35
CA TYR A 151 -13.32 -6.54 -0.99
C TYR A 151 -13.37 -5.03 -0.76
N GLU A 152 -14.59 -4.50 -0.78
CA GLU A 152 -14.87 -3.09 -0.48
C GLU A 152 -15.14 -2.90 1.01
N VAL A 153 -14.57 -1.83 1.58
CA VAL A 153 -14.90 -1.34 2.92
C VAL A 153 -15.30 0.13 2.84
N ASN A 154 -15.95 0.63 3.90
CA ASN A 154 -16.31 2.03 4.02
C ASN A 154 -17.16 2.55 2.83
N LYS A 155 -18.47 2.25 2.87
CA LYS A 155 -19.43 2.61 1.82
C LYS A 155 -19.47 4.11 1.48
N GLU A 156 -18.98 4.97 2.37
CA GLU A 156 -18.92 6.42 2.13
C GLU A 156 -17.74 6.80 1.22
N HIS A 157 -16.62 6.09 1.32
CA HIS A 157 -15.40 6.35 0.57
C HIS A 157 -15.06 5.27 -0.46
N ASN A 158 -15.77 4.14 -0.43
CA ASN A 158 -15.57 3.01 -1.33
C ASN A 158 -14.09 2.56 -1.40
N ASP A 159 -13.49 2.35 -0.23
CA ASP A 159 -12.11 1.84 -0.14
C ASP A 159 -12.06 0.36 -0.52
N LEU A 160 -11.12 -0.02 -1.38
CA LEU A 160 -10.76 -1.41 -1.67
C LEU A 160 -9.67 -1.87 -0.71
N ILE A 161 -9.77 -3.13 -0.28
CA ILE A 161 -8.72 -3.84 0.44
C ILE A 161 -8.29 -5.04 -0.38
N LEU A 162 -7.04 -5.09 -0.76
CA LEU A 162 -6.39 -6.24 -1.38
C LEU A 162 -5.39 -6.86 -0.41
N LYS A 163 -5.53 -8.16 -0.15
CA LYS A 163 -4.57 -8.98 0.58
C LYS A 163 -4.09 -10.08 -0.35
N ALA A 164 -2.78 -10.18 -0.51
CA ALA A 164 -2.20 -11.12 -1.46
C ALA A 164 -0.86 -11.67 -0.96
N LYS A 165 -0.39 -12.75 -1.59
CA LYS A 165 0.91 -13.36 -1.34
C LYS A 165 1.67 -13.45 -2.65
N LYS A 166 2.92 -13.00 -2.67
CA LYS A 166 3.82 -13.15 -3.83
C LYS A 166 4.06 -14.64 -4.11
N LYS A 167 3.93 -15.03 -5.37
CA LYS A 167 4.17 -16.40 -5.87
C LYS A 167 5.64 -16.77 -5.81
#